data_54c0bf4f6a2deb7f11af668f48a9562c
#
_entry.id   54c0bf4f6a2deb7f11af668f48a9562c
#
_cell.length_a   1.000
_cell.length_b   1.000
_cell.length_c   1.000
_cell.angle_alpha   90.00
_cell.angle_beta   90.00
_cell.angle_gamma   90.00
#
_symmetry.space_group_name_H-M   'P 1'
#
loop_
_entity.id
_entity.type
_entity.pdbx_description
1 polymer ?
#
loop_
_entity_poly.entity_id
_entity_poly.type
_entity_poly.pdbx_seq_one_letter_code
_entity_poly.pdbx_strand_id
1 'polypeptide(L)'
;MTRVALFVTCFNDTLFPQTGRAVVELLERLGCEVDFPLEQTCCGQMHVNSGYEHEARPLLARFERVFGDAEAIVSPSASCVGLVRERVPALAARTFELTEFLVDRLGVVDVGASFPHRVTLHPTCHSLRLLGVGDRPLRLLRNVGGIELVDLPRSDDCCGFGGTFAVKNADTSMAMLTDKLRHVLDTRAEVCTAADTSCLMHIGGALRRERAGMRTMHLAEILAAQE
;
A
#
# COMPACT_ATOMS: atom_id res chain seq x y z
N MET A 1 12.32 21.10 -8.23
CA MET A 1 12.07 20.19 -7.10
C MET A 1 10.60 19.81 -7.19
N THR A 2 10.25 18.54 -7.21
CA THR A 2 8.87 18.11 -7.32
C THR A 2 8.19 18.21 -5.96
N ARG A 3 7.09 18.95 -5.87
CA ARG A 3 6.34 19.10 -4.63
C ARG A 3 5.25 18.03 -4.56
N VAL A 4 5.19 17.33 -3.41
CA VAL A 4 4.31 16.18 -3.19
C VAL A 4 3.49 16.39 -1.92
N ALA A 5 2.16 16.30 -2.01
CA ALA A 5 1.32 16.18 -0.83
C ALA A 5 1.17 14.70 -0.46
N LEU A 6 1.61 14.33 0.74
CA LEU A 6 1.55 12.95 1.22
C LEU A 6 0.17 12.64 1.82
N PHE A 7 -0.51 11.67 1.24
CA PHE A 7 -1.74 11.10 1.79
C PHE A 7 -1.43 9.78 2.51
N VAL A 8 -1.23 9.83 3.84
CA VAL A 8 -0.77 8.66 4.63
C VAL A 8 -1.83 7.57 4.78
N THR A 9 -3.10 7.92 4.81
CA THR A 9 -4.23 7.02 5.07
C THR A 9 -4.41 6.61 6.54
N CYS A 10 -5.66 6.28 6.92
CA CYS A 10 -6.01 6.05 8.32
C CYS A 10 -5.31 4.85 8.98
N PHE A 11 -5.15 3.73 8.26
CA PHE A 11 -4.45 2.55 8.79
C PHE A 11 -2.96 2.83 9.01
N ASN A 12 -2.32 3.51 8.06
CA ASN A 12 -0.91 3.84 8.17
C ASN A 12 -0.69 4.83 9.31
N ASP A 13 -1.49 5.90 9.37
CA ASP A 13 -1.34 6.92 10.40
C ASP A 13 -1.53 6.36 11.82
N THR A 14 -2.59 5.54 12.02
CA THR A 14 -2.99 5.10 13.37
C THR A 14 -2.23 3.85 13.84
N LEU A 15 -1.99 2.88 12.95
CA LEU A 15 -1.49 1.55 13.34
C LEU A 15 -0.07 1.27 12.86
N PHE A 16 0.35 1.92 11.77
CA PHE A 16 1.63 1.66 11.11
C PHE A 16 2.33 2.96 10.69
N PRO A 17 2.57 3.91 11.63
CA PRO A 17 3.14 5.22 11.31
C PRO A 17 4.54 5.16 10.68
N GLN A 18 5.26 4.06 10.88
CA GLN A 18 6.56 3.81 10.22
C GLN A 18 6.44 3.80 8.70
N THR A 19 5.32 3.32 8.14
CA THR A 19 5.09 3.34 6.69
C THR A 19 5.07 4.77 6.14
N GLY A 20 4.36 5.68 6.82
CA GLY A 20 4.31 7.10 6.42
C GLY A 20 5.68 7.78 6.51
N ARG A 21 6.45 7.50 7.58
CA ARG A 21 7.82 8.00 7.75
C ARG A 21 8.74 7.49 6.64
N ALA A 22 8.67 6.19 6.32
CA ALA A 22 9.44 5.60 5.23
C ALA A 22 9.14 6.25 3.87
N VAL A 23 7.88 6.62 3.61
CA VAL A 23 7.53 7.36 2.38
C VAL A 23 8.16 8.74 2.36
N VAL A 24 8.14 9.49 3.47
CA VAL A 24 8.79 10.80 3.57
C VAL A 24 10.30 10.67 3.32
N GLU A 25 10.98 9.79 4.04
CA GLU A 25 12.41 9.55 3.91
C GLU A 25 12.80 9.17 2.46
N LEU A 26 12.01 8.31 1.83
CA LEU A 26 12.21 7.87 0.45
C LEU A 26 12.06 9.03 -0.53
N LEU A 27 10.97 9.81 -0.44
CA LEU A 27 10.69 10.91 -1.36
C LEU A 27 11.68 12.06 -1.20
N GLU A 28 12.07 12.42 0.05
CA GLU A 28 13.08 13.44 0.33
C GLU A 28 14.46 13.01 -0.19
N ARG A 29 14.84 11.74 0.00
CA ARG A 29 16.09 11.17 -0.56
C ARG A 29 16.14 11.29 -2.08
N LEU A 30 14.99 11.21 -2.75
CA LEU A 30 14.85 11.37 -4.20
C LEU A 30 14.67 12.82 -4.65
N GLY A 31 14.84 13.79 -3.74
CA GLY A 31 14.81 15.22 -4.04
C GLY A 31 13.41 15.83 -4.18
N CYS A 32 12.38 15.18 -3.63
CA CYS A 32 11.05 15.76 -3.53
C CYS A 32 10.93 16.66 -2.28
N GLU A 33 10.08 17.68 -2.38
CA GLU A 33 9.59 18.44 -1.23
C GLU A 33 8.26 17.81 -0.78
N VAL A 34 8.22 17.28 0.45
CA VAL A 34 7.04 16.57 0.96
C VAL A 34 6.23 17.48 1.87
N ASP A 35 4.99 17.76 1.48
CA ASP A 35 3.99 18.42 2.31
C ASP A 35 3.09 17.37 2.97
N PHE A 36 2.75 17.58 4.24
CA PHE A 36 1.88 16.70 5.00
C PHE A 36 0.68 17.48 5.54
N PRO A 37 -0.45 17.54 4.80
CA PRO A 37 -1.64 18.24 5.26
C PRO A 37 -2.21 17.61 6.53
N LEU A 38 -2.23 18.35 7.64
CA LEU A 38 -2.70 17.83 8.93
C LEU A 38 -4.21 17.58 8.98
N GLU A 39 -4.98 18.21 8.10
CA GLU A 39 -6.43 18.06 8.02
C GLU A 39 -6.87 16.78 7.27
N GLN A 40 -5.94 16.00 6.74
CA GLN A 40 -6.27 14.76 6.06
C GLN A 40 -6.93 13.74 6.99
N THR A 41 -7.78 12.88 6.42
CA THR A 41 -8.48 11.83 7.17
C THR A 41 -8.61 10.57 6.33
N CYS A 42 -9.50 9.66 6.70
CA CYS A 42 -9.82 8.46 5.91
C CYS A 42 -10.31 8.81 4.50
N CYS A 43 -9.93 8.01 3.49
CA CYS A 43 -10.45 8.13 2.12
C CYS A 43 -11.93 7.77 1.98
N GLY A 44 -12.51 7.02 2.92
CA GLY A 44 -13.88 6.51 2.84
C GLY A 44 -14.02 5.12 2.25
N GLN A 45 -12.94 4.43 1.90
CA GLN A 45 -12.95 3.10 1.25
C GLN A 45 -13.82 2.08 2.00
N MET A 46 -13.74 2.03 3.32
CA MET A 46 -14.50 1.08 4.12
C MET A 46 -16.01 1.36 4.07
N HIS A 47 -16.41 2.62 3.97
CA HIS A 47 -17.81 3.01 3.82
C HIS A 47 -18.34 2.57 2.44
N VAL A 48 -17.63 2.93 1.38
CA VAL A 48 -18.03 2.58 0.01
C VAL A 48 -18.11 1.06 -0.18
N ASN A 49 -17.10 0.31 0.26
CA ASN A 49 -17.10 -1.16 0.16
C ASN A 49 -18.25 -1.85 0.94
N SER A 50 -18.87 -1.12 1.86
CA SER A 50 -19.97 -1.64 2.69
C SER A 50 -21.33 -1.10 2.29
N GLY A 51 -21.41 -0.32 1.21
CA GLY A 51 -22.64 0.29 0.70
C GLY A 51 -23.06 1.58 1.44
N TYR A 52 -22.21 2.13 2.32
CA TYR A 52 -22.46 3.38 3.06
C TYR A 52 -21.92 4.58 2.27
N GLU A 53 -22.41 4.75 1.06
CA GLU A 53 -21.92 5.81 0.15
C GLU A 53 -22.27 7.22 0.64
N HIS A 54 -23.40 7.38 1.30
CA HIS A 54 -23.81 8.67 1.86
C HIS A 54 -22.82 9.13 2.95
N GLU A 55 -22.36 8.22 3.79
CA GLU A 55 -21.41 8.47 4.87
C GLU A 55 -19.98 8.69 4.34
N ALA A 56 -19.66 8.17 3.16
CA ALA A 56 -18.40 8.42 2.49
C ALA A 56 -18.28 9.84 1.90
N ARG A 57 -19.39 10.46 1.48
CA ARG A 57 -19.40 11.77 0.83
C ARG A 57 -18.65 12.88 1.60
N PRO A 58 -18.86 13.07 2.91
CA PRO A 58 -18.12 14.09 3.65
C PRO A 58 -16.61 13.85 3.69
N LEU A 59 -16.18 12.59 3.69
CA LEU A 59 -14.76 12.22 3.67
C LEU A 59 -14.13 12.56 2.31
N LEU A 60 -14.82 12.24 1.21
CA LEU A 60 -14.38 12.56 -0.14
C LEU A 60 -14.34 14.08 -0.40
N ALA A 61 -15.36 14.82 0.04
CA ALA A 61 -15.37 16.27 -0.04
C ALA A 61 -14.25 16.92 0.82
N ARG A 62 -13.94 16.35 1.97
CA ARG A 62 -12.79 16.78 2.77
C ARG A 62 -11.47 16.50 2.05
N PHE A 63 -11.31 15.32 1.45
CA PHE A 63 -10.13 14.99 0.66
C PHE A 63 -9.91 16.02 -0.46
N GLU A 64 -10.95 16.31 -1.24
CA GLU A 64 -10.90 17.30 -2.32
C GLU A 64 -10.49 18.69 -1.81
N ARG A 65 -11.04 19.14 -0.68
CA ARG A 65 -10.68 20.43 -0.09
C ARG A 65 -9.22 20.47 0.42
N VAL A 66 -8.76 19.39 1.07
CA VAL A 66 -7.42 19.32 1.67
C VAL A 66 -6.33 19.22 0.61
N PHE A 67 -6.57 18.47 -0.45
CA PHE A 67 -5.59 18.19 -1.48
C PHE A 67 -5.81 18.96 -2.79
N GLY A 68 -6.78 19.89 -2.81
CA GLY A 68 -7.21 20.61 -4.02
C GLY A 68 -6.10 21.35 -4.76
N ASP A 69 -5.17 21.94 -4.02
CA ASP A 69 -4.07 22.75 -4.58
C ASP A 69 -2.75 21.93 -4.77
N ALA A 70 -2.76 20.62 -4.43
CA ALA A 70 -1.56 19.80 -4.55
C ALA A 70 -1.19 19.55 -6.03
N GLU A 71 0.09 19.67 -6.37
CA GLU A 71 0.60 19.33 -7.70
C GLU A 71 0.60 17.82 -7.94
N ALA A 72 1.01 17.06 -6.93
CA ALA A 72 0.96 15.62 -6.90
C ALA A 72 0.54 15.14 -5.51
N ILE A 73 -0.34 14.15 -5.46
CA ILE A 73 -0.78 13.49 -4.23
C ILE A 73 -0.24 12.07 -4.28
N VAL A 74 0.58 11.69 -3.31
CA VAL A 74 1.18 10.34 -3.25
C VAL A 74 0.68 9.61 -2.02
N SER A 75 0.31 8.35 -2.18
CA SER A 75 -0.16 7.52 -1.08
C SER A 75 0.46 6.12 -1.11
N PRO A 76 0.87 5.58 0.04
CA PRO A 76 1.29 4.19 0.19
C PRO A 76 0.07 3.24 0.37
N SER A 77 -0.97 3.44 -0.43
CA SER A 77 -2.17 2.59 -0.38
C SER A 77 -2.88 2.57 -1.72
N ALA A 78 -2.73 1.48 -2.45
CA ALA A 78 -3.38 1.29 -3.73
C ALA A 78 -4.91 1.33 -3.63
N SER A 79 -5.47 0.79 -2.54
CA SER A 79 -6.92 0.78 -2.33
C SER A 79 -7.49 2.18 -2.13
N CYS A 80 -6.81 3.04 -1.38
CA CYS A 80 -7.22 4.42 -1.16
C CYS A 80 -7.06 5.28 -2.42
N VAL A 81 -5.96 5.11 -3.16
CA VAL A 81 -5.73 5.79 -4.44
C VAL A 81 -6.81 5.42 -5.45
N GLY A 82 -7.13 4.12 -5.55
CA GLY A 82 -8.18 3.65 -6.46
C GLY A 82 -9.54 4.30 -6.19
N LEU A 83 -9.95 4.36 -4.91
CA LEU A 83 -11.19 5.02 -4.53
C LEU A 83 -11.18 6.52 -4.88
N VAL A 84 -10.09 7.21 -4.52
CA VAL A 84 -9.99 8.66 -4.79
C VAL A 84 -10.07 8.94 -6.28
N ARG A 85 -9.35 8.19 -7.12
CA ARG A 85 -9.40 8.35 -8.59
C ARG A 85 -10.80 8.13 -9.14
N GLU A 86 -11.56 7.18 -8.59
CA GLU A 86 -12.92 6.89 -9.01
C GLU A 86 -13.91 7.95 -8.55
N ARG A 87 -13.80 8.45 -7.32
CA ARG A 87 -14.82 9.24 -6.65
C ARG A 87 -14.51 10.73 -6.55
N VAL A 88 -13.27 11.15 -6.84
CA VAL A 88 -12.83 12.56 -6.85
C VAL A 88 -12.14 12.87 -8.20
N PRO A 89 -12.91 12.94 -9.30
CA PRO A 89 -12.34 13.08 -10.65
C PRO A 89 -11.44 14.30 -10.80
N ALA A 90 -11.70 15.39 -10.08
CA ALA A 90 -10.90 16.61 -10.11
C ALA A 90 -9.43 16.39 -9.68
N LEU A 91 -9.16 15.37 -8.87
CA LEU A 91 -7.84 15.05 -8.37
C LEU A 91 -7.26 13.74 -8.95
N ALA A 92 -8.03 12.99 -9.74
CA ALA A 92 -7.66 11.66 -10.22
C ALA A 92 -6.30 11.64 -10.94
N ALA A 93 -6.06 12.59 -11.84
CA ALA A 93 -4.82 12.66 -12.63
C ALA A 93 -3.58 13.08 -11.80
N ARG A 94 -3.80 13.60 -10.60
CA ARG A 94 -2.73 14.07 -9.69
C ARG A 94 -2.53 13.15 -8.48
N THR A 95 -3.32 12.10 -8.35
CA THR A 95 -3.25 11.14 -7.23
C THR A 95 -2.56 9.86 -7.69
N PHE A 96 -1.47 9.50 -7.04
CA PHE A 96 -0.61 8.38 -7.41
C PHE A 96 -0.46 7.39 -6.25
N GLU A 97 -0.44 6.11 -6.58
CA GLU A 97 0.15 5.11 -5.71
C GLU A 97 1.67 5.29 -5.72
N LEU A 98 2.33 4.99 -4.61
CA LEU A 98 3.76 5.26 -4.43
C LEU A 98 4.62 4.72 -5.57
N THR A 99 4.41 3.47 -5.99
CA THR A 99 5.25 2.85 -7.04
C THR A 99 5.00 3.44 -8.43
N GLU A 100 3.77 3.84 -8.72
CA GLU A 100 3.45 4.59 -9.94
C GLU A 100 4.16 5.94 -9.94
N PHE A 101 4.15 6.65 -8.81
CA PHE A 101 4.80 7.94 -8.70
C PHE A 101 6.32 7.82 -8.93
N LEU A 102 6.96 6.84 -8.27
CA LEU A 102 8.40 6.62 -8.41
C LEU A 102 8.79 6.28 -9.85
N VAL A 103 8.08 5.34 -10.46
CA VAL A 103 8.45 4.82 -11.79
C VAL A 103 7.99 5.74 -12.92
N ASP A 104 6.74 6.21 -12.90
CA ASP A 104 6.16 6.91 -14.04
C ASP A 104 6.38 8.42 -13.98
N ARG A 105 6.43 9.01 -12.77
CA ARG A 105 6.58 10.47 -12.62
C ARG A 105 8.02 10.88 -12.36
N LEU A 106 8.75 10.16 -11.51
CA LEU A 106 10.16 10.45 -11.23
C LEU A 106 11.11 9.71 -12.18
N GLY A 107 10.65 8.67 -12.88
CA GLY A 107 11.49 7.85 -13.76
C GLY A 107 12.54 7.01 -13.01
N VAL A 108 12.30 6.72 -11.73
CA VAL A 108 13.26 6.06 -10.85
C VAL A 108 12.85 4.61 -10.62
N VAL A 109 13.78 3.68 -10.78
CA VAL A 109 13.62 2.27 -10.44
C VAL A 109 14.64 1.78 -9.41
N ASP A 110 15.78 2.47 -9.30
CA ASP A 110 16.77 2.28 -8.24
C ASP A 110 16.67 3.47 -7.27
N VAL A 111 16.22 3.19 -6.07
CA VAL A 111 16.03 4.19 -5.01
C VAL A 111 17.19 4.20 -4.01
N GLY A 112 18.28 3.46 -4.28
CA GLY A 112 19.44 3.33 -3.42
C GLY A 112 19.15 2.59 -2.11
N ALA A 113 18.16 1.70 -2.08
CA ALA A 113 17.82 0.90 -0.90
C ALA A 113 18.70 -0.34 -0.78
N SER A 114 18.92 -0.81 0.46
CA SER A 114 19.58 -2.08 0.76
C SER A 114 18.78 -2.82 1.81
N PHE A 115 18.43 -4.08 1.53
CA PHE A 115 17.60 -4.91 2.39
C PHE A 115 17.93 -6.40 2.15
N PRO A 116 18.97 -6.96 2.81
CA PRO A 116 19.52 -8.29 2.51
C PRO A 116 18.68 -9.42 3.10
N HIS A 117 17.41 -9.50 2.71
CA HIS A 117 16.43 -10.46 3.18
C HIS A 117 15.72 -11.17 2.04
N ARG A 118 15.19 -12.34 2.36
CA ARG A 118 14.34 -13.12 1.48
C ARG A 118 12.90 -12.60 1.54
N VAL A 119 12.40 -12.02 0.44
CA VAL A 119 11.15 -11.27 0.38
C VAL A 119 10.19 -11.87 -0.64
N THR A 120 8.92 -11.99 -0.29
CA THR A 120 7.83 -12.28 -1.23
C THR A 120 6.86 -11.11 -1.30
N LEU A 121 6.39 -10.79 -2.52
CA LEU A 121 5.43 -9.70 -2.77
C LEU A 121 4.01 -10.26 -2.87
N HIS A 122 3.10 -9.73 -2.04
CA HIS A 122 1.66 -9.86 -2.26
C HIS A 122 1.15 -8.67 -3.08
N PRO A 123 0.93 -8.82 -4.40
CA PRO A 123 0.32 -7.76 -5.20
C PRO A 123 -1.15 -7.65 -4.82
N THR A 124 -1.54 -6.55 -4.22
CA THR A 124 -2.90 -6.39 -3.71
C THR A 124 -3.93 -6.36 -4.84
N CYS A 125 -5.15 -6.78 -4.58
CA CYS A 125 -6.20 -6.81 -5.60
C CYS A 125 -6.49 -5.42 -6.19
N HIS A 126 -6.39 -4.36 -5.40
CA HIS A 126 -6.54 -2.98 -5.88
C HIS A 126 -5.40 -2.54 -6.79
N SER A 127 -4.15 -2.91 -6.46
CA SER A 127 -3.00 -2.64 -7.35
C SER A 127 -3.17 -3.35 -8.69
N LEU A 128 -3.56 -4.63 -8.67
CA LEU A 128 -3.69 -5.42 -9.89
C LEU A 128 -4.88 -5.04 -10.75
N ARG A 129 -6.08 -4.95 -10.15
CA ARG A 129 -7.34 -4.94 -10.87
C ARG A 129 -7.94 -3.55 -11.03
N LEU A 130 -7.70 -2.65 -10.07
CA LEU A 130 -8.27 -1.31 -10.09
C LEU A 130 -7.29 -0.29 -10.67
N LEU A 131 -6.05 -0.27 -10.19
CA LEU A 131 -5.03 0.69 -10.64
C LEU A 131 -4.22 0.20 -11.85
N GLY A 132 -4.11 -1.11 -12.06
CA GLY A 132 -3.26 -1.66 -13.10
C GLY A 132 -1.77 -1.30 -12.90
N VAL A 133 -1.30 -1.35 -11.65
CA VAL A 133 0.07 -0.97 -11.29
C VAL A 133 1.13 -1.79 -12.02
N GLY A 134 0.79 -3.03 -12.43
CA GLY A 134 1.65 -3.89 -13.23
C GLY A 134 2.90 -4.35 -12.46
N ASP A 135 4.05 -4.30 -13.11
CA ASP A 135 5.32 -4.78 -12.59
C ASP A 135 6.13 -3.73 -11.81
N ARG A 136 5.62 -2.51 -11.65
CA ARG A 136 6.34 -1.40 -11.00
C ARG A 136 6.88 -1.77 -9.61
N PRO A 137 6.10 -2.41 -8.71
CA PRO A 137 6.62 -2.85 -7.42
C PRO A 137 7.80 -3.83 -7.55
N LEU A 138 7.73 -4.78 -8.48
CA LEU A 138 8.79 -5.74 -8.72
C LEU A 138 10.03 -5.10 -9.34
N ARG A 139 9.85 -4.13 -10.24
CA ARG A 139 10.98 -3.37 -10.81
C ARG A 139 11.75 -2.61 -9.74
N LEU A 140 11.06 -1.97 -8.81
CA LEU A 140 11.69 -1.29 -7.67
C LEU A 140 12.39 -2.29 -6.75
N LEU A 141 11.71 -3.38 -6.35
CA LEU A 141 12.30 -4.38 -5.45
C LEU A 141 13.55 -5.06 -6.05
N ARG A 142 13.58 -5.33 -7.35
CA ARG A 142 14.74 -5.93 -8.02
C ARG A 142 16.01 -5.07 -7.97
N ASN A 143 15.87 -3.79 -7.73
CA ASN A 143 16.99 -2.86 -7.58
C ASN A 143 17.37 -2.59 -6.11
N VAL A 144 16.74 -3.25 -5.14
CA VAL A 144 17.14 -3.18 -3.72
C VAL A 144 18.36 -4.07 -3.50
N GLY A 145 19.43 -3.48 -2.93
CA GLY A 145 20.67 -4.19 -2.66
C GLY A 145 20.48 -5.36 -1.70
N GLY A 146 21.00 -6.53 -2.05
CA GLY A 146 21.00 -7.73 -1.20
C GLY A 146 19.65 -8.47 -1.11
N ILE A 147 18.57 -7.96 -1.68
CA ILE A 147 17.25 -8.61 -1.62
C ILE A 147 17.23 -9.95 -2.39
N GLU A 148 16.62 -10.98 -1.81
CA GLU A 148 16.28 -12.22 -2.50
C GLU A 148 14.76 -12.26 -2.74
N LEU A 149 14.31 -12.02 -3.97
CA LEU A 149 12.88 -12.06 -4.31
C LEU A 149 12.43 -13.49 -4.59
N VAL A 150 11.34 -13.90 -3.93
CA VAL A 150 10.71 -15.20 -4.11
C VAL A 150 9.30 -15.00 -4.65
N ASP A 151 8.98 -15.66 -5.74
CA ASP A 151 7.67 -15.60 -6.36
C ASP A 151 6.59 -16.16 -5.41
N LEU A 152 5.50 -15.43 -5.27
CA LEU A 152 4.33 -15.85 -4.50
C LEU A 152 3.44 -16.73 -5.38
N PRO A 153 3.24 -18.01 -5.07
CA PRO A 153 2.25 -18.83 -5.77
C PRO A 153 0.85 -18.24 -5.64
N ARG A 154 0.05 -18.29 -6.72
CA ARG A 154 -1.29 -17.70 -6.73
C ARG A 154 -1.30 -16.26 -6.20
N SER A 155 -0.36 -15.48 -6.69
CA SER A 155 -0.15 -14.09 -6.22
C SER A 155 -1.39 -13.21 -6.39
N ASP A 156 -2.23 -13.49 -7.39
CA ASP A 156 -3.47 -12.78 -7.74
C ASP A 156 -4.66 -13.09 -6.81
N ASP A 157 -4.57 -14.11 -5.95
CA ASP A 157 -5.59 -14.42 -4.96
C ASP A 157 -5.67 -13.30 -3.90
N CYS A 158 -6.91 -12.93 -3.53
CA CYS A 158 -7.14 -11.92 -2.49
C CYS A 158 -6.74 -12.43 -1.10
N CYS A 159 -6.28 -11.53 -0.23
CA CYS A 159 -5.99 -11.86 1.17
C CYS A 159 -7.26 -12.03 2.04
N GLY A 160 -8.45 -11.65 1.52
CA GLY A 160 -9.71 -11.76 2.24
C GLY A 160 -10.06 -10.60 3.18
N PHE A 161 -9.22 -9.54 3.30
CA PHE A 161 -9.50 -8.44 4.23
C PHE A 161 -10.78 -7.66 3.86
N GLY A 162 -10.81 -6.99 2.71
CA GLY A 162 -11.98 -6.25 2.22
C GLY A 162 -12.61 -5.21 3.17
N GLY A 163 -11.84 -4.69 4.13
CA GLY A 163 -12.34 -3.74 5.12
C GLY A 163 -13.34 -4.39 6.08
N THR A 164 -14.57 -3.86 6.14
CA THR A 164 -15.65 -4.43 6.99
C THR A 164 -16.10 -5.81 6.53
N PHE A 165 -15.75 -6.25 5.32
CA PHE A 165 -16.01 -7.60 4.83
C PHE A 165 -15.41 -8.66 5.77
N ALA A 166 -14.19 -8.44 6.25
CA ALA A 166 -13.52 -9.36 7.17
C ALA A 166 -14.28 -9.56 8.50
N VAL A 167 -15.12 -8.60 8.87
CA VAL A 167 -15.97 -8.69 10.08
C VAL A 167 -17.34 -9.23 9.76
N LYS A 168 -17.98 -8.71 8.69
CA LYS A 168 -19.36 -9.09 8.31
C LYS A 168 -19.45 -10.48 7.69
N ASN A 169 -18.39 -10.96 7.06
CA ASN A 169 -18.29 -12.25 6.38
C ASN A 169 -17.06 -13.03 6.87
N ALA A 170 -16.91 -13.15 8.19
CA ALA A 170 -15.70 -13.63 8.83
C ALA A 170 -15.26 -15.03 8.33
N ASP A 171 -16.18 -15.97 8.17
CA ASP A 171 -15.89 -17.33 7.72
C ASP A 171 -15.31 -17.33 6.30
N THR A 172 -15.90 -16.57 5.37
CA THR A 172 -15.40 -16.44 4.00
C THR A 172 -14.03 -15.74 3.96
N SER A 173 -13.88 -14.66 4.73
CA SER A 173 -12.63 -13.93 4.87
C SER A 173 -11.51 -14.83 5.39
N MET A 174 -11.80 -15.64 6.42
CA MET A 174 -10.84 -16.58 6.99
C MET A 174 -10.48 -17.72 6.04
N ALA A 175 -11.42 -18.23 5.24
CA ALA A 175 -11.12 -19.22 4.22
C ALA A 175 -10.16 -18.66 3.16
N MET A 176 -10.42 -17.46 2.64
CA MET A 176 -9.53 -16.77 1.70
C MET A 176 -8.14 -16.51 2.31
N LEU A 177 -8.09 -16.08 3.57
CA LEU A 177 -6.84 -15.84 4.29
C LEU A 177 -6.04 -17.13 4.46
N THR A 178 -6.69 -18.24 4.79
CA THR A 178 -6.05 -19.54 4.98
C THR A 178 -5.38 -20.02 3.69
N ASP A 179 -6.06 -19.88 2.55
CA ASP A 179 -5.48 -20.22 1.26
C ASP A 179 -4.29 -19.31 0.91
N LYS A 180 -4.42 -17.98 1.11
CA LYS A 180 -3.33 -17.05 0.88
C LYS A 180 -2.15 -17.34 1.81
N LEU A 181 -2.41 -17.64 3.09
CA LEU A 181 -1.37 -17.92 4.07
C LEU A 181 -0.53 -19.15 3.70
N ARG A 182 -1.18 -20.21 3.19
CA ARG A 182 -0.48 -21.41 2.71
C ARG A 182 0.54 -21.03 1.62
N HIS A 183 0.12 -20.26 0.61
CA HIS A 183 1.00 -19.82 -0.48
C HIS A 183 2.12 -18.90 0.00
N VAL A 184 1.84 -18.03 0.98
CA VAL A 184 2.86 -17.16 1.58
C VAL A 184 3.90 -18.00 2.33
N LEU A 185 3.48 -18.98 3.12
CA LEU A 185 4.38 -19.87 3.88
C LEU A 185 5.21 -20.79 2.96
N ASP A 186 4.65 -21.26 1.86
CA ASP A 186 5.35 -22.09 0.86
C ASP A 186 6.56 -21.38 0.25
N THR A 187 6.59 -20.03 0.23
CA THR A 187 7.74 -19.25 -0.25
C THR A 187 8.97 -19.37 0.65
N ARG A 188 8.79 -19.69 1.92
CA ARG A 188 9.83 -19.64 2.96
C ARG A 188 10.56 -18.29 3.01
N ALA A 189 9.89 -17.21 2.63
CA ALA A 189 10.42 -15.86 2.74
C ALA A 189 10.50 -15.44 4.21
N GLU A 190 11.41 -14.52 4.54
CA GLU A 190 11.50 -13.89 5.85
C GLU A 190 10.47 -12.78 5.99
N VAL A 191 10.16 -12.13 4.86
CA VAL A 191 9.27 -10.98 4.80
C VAL A 191 8.24 -11.15 3.68
N CYS A 192 6.96 -10.94 4.03
CA CYS A 192 5.89 -10.73 3.06
C CYS A 192 5.61 -9.23 2.94
N THR A 193 5.77 -8.67 1.74
CA THR A 193 5.53 -7.24 1.47
C THR A 193 4.31 -7.01 0.60
N ALA A 194 3.74 -5.82 0.68
CA ALA A 194 2.63 -5.34 -0.15
C ALA A 194 2.55 -3.82 -0.16
N ALA A 195 1.76 -3.25 -1.09
CA ALA A 195 1.47 -1.83 -1.19
C ALA A 195 0.19 -1.38 -0.44
N ASP A 196 -0.38 -2.25 0.39
CA ASP A 196 -1.54 -1.94 1.25
C ASP A 196 -1.34 -2.54 2.64
N THR A 197 -1.19 -1.69 3.63
CA THR A 197 -1.03 -2.08 5.04
C THR A 197 -2.21 -2.90 5.56
N SER A 198 -3.41 -2.67 5.04
CA SER A 198 -4.60 -3.44 5.41
C SER A 198 -4.48 -4.94 5.08
N CYS A 199 -3.93 -5.27 3.91
CA CYS A 199 -3.61 -6.66 3.54
C CYS A 199 -2.52 -7.23 4.45
N LEU A 200 -1.46 -6.45 4.70
CA LEU A 200 -0.35 -6.87 5.57
C LEU A 200 -0.79 -7.09 7.01
N MET A 201 -1.70 -6.26 7.52
CA MET A 201 -2.29 -6.45 8.85
C MET A 201 -3.03 -7.78 8.95
N HIS A 202 -3.84 -8.11 7.94
CA HIS A 202 -4.61 -9.35 7.91
C HIS A 202 -3.72 -10.59 7.79
N ILE A 203 -2.80 -10.61 6.83
CA ILE A 203 -1.81 -11.68 6.65
C ILE A 203 -0.91 -11.80 7.89
N GLY A 204 -0.36 -10.69 8.38
CA GLY A 204 0.53 -10.67 9.55
C GLY A 204 -0.15 -11.12 10.84
N GLY A 205 -1.46 -10.85 10.98
CA GLY A 205 -2.27 -11.38 12.08
C GLY A 205 -2.31 -12.92 12.09
N ALA A 206 -2.51 -13.53 10.91
CA ALA A 206 -2.49 -14.98 10.76
C ALA A 206 -1.08 -15.56 10.96
N LEU A 207 -0.05 -14.98 10.34
CA LEU A 207 1.35 -15.41 10.53
C LEU A 207 1.76 -15.43 12.01
N ARG A 208 1.35 -14.42 12.78
CA ARG A 208 1.62 -14.40 14.24
C ARG A 208 0.88 -15.50 15.00
N ARG A 209 -0.38 -15.80 14.64
CA ARG A 209 -1.14 -16.91 15.23
C ARG A 209 -0.47 -18.26 14.99
N GLU A 210 -0.01 -18.49 13.77
CA GLU A 210 0.70 -19.72 13.38
C GLU A 210 2.15 -19.77 13.91
N ARG A 211 2.64 -18.70 14.56
CA ARG A 211 4.03 -18.57 15.00
C ARG A 211 5.05 -18.87 13.90
N ALA A 212 4.73 -18.42 12.68
CA ALA A 212 5.46 -18.80 11.47
C ALA A 212 6.86 -18.19 11.34
N GLY A 213 7.23 -17.25 12.21
CA GLY A 213 8.54 -16.57 12.17
C GLY A 213 8.65 -15.51 11.05
N MET A 214 7.81 -15.57 10.04
CA MET A 214 7.75 -14.58 8.95
C MET A 214 7.12 -13.27 9.43
N ARG A 215 7.69 -12.14 9.03
CA ARG A 215 7.15 -10.80 9.31
C ARG A 215 6.46 -10.20 8.09
N THR A 216 5.58 -9.25 8.31
CA THR A 216 5.01 -8.40 7.24
C THR A 216 5.63 -7.01 7.33
N MET A 217 5.92 -6.40 6.17
CA MET A 217 6.51 -5.07 6.06
C MET A 217 5.95 -4.38 4.82
N HIS A 218 5.62 -3.10 4.92
CA HIS A 218 5.13 -2.36 3.78
C HIS A 218 6.24 -2.15 2.74
N LEU A 219 5.88 -2.14 1.46
CA LEU A 219 6.84 -1.95 0.36
C LEU A 219 7.69 -0.67 0.54
N ALA A 220 7.07 0.43 0.98
CA ALA A 220 7.77 1.69 1.24
C ALA A 220 8.89 1.54 2.27
N GLU A 221 8.71 0.72 3.29
CA GLU A 221 9.70 0.49 4.34
C GLU A 221 10.93 -0.24 3.79
N ILE A 222 10.73 -1.20 2.86
CA ILE A 222 11.83 -1.87 2.16
C ILE A 222 12.56 -0.89 1.23
N LEU A 223 11.82 -0.06 0.50
CA LEU A 223 12.41 0.95 -0.42
C LEU A 223 13.12 2.10 0.31
N ALA A 224 12.80 2.32 1.57
CA ALA A 224 13.51 3.30 2.41
C ALA A 224 14.71 2.71 3.15
N ALA A 225 14.81 1.38 3.28
CA ALA A 225 15.82 0.70 4.07
C ALA A 225 17.26 0.95 3.59
N GLN A 226 18.19 0.95 4.55
CA GLN A 226 19.63 1.14 4.38
C GLN A 226 20.39 0.14 5.27
N GLU A 227 20.00 -1.14 5.25
CA GLU A 227 20.62 -2.22 6.05
C GLU A 227 21.92 -2.76 5.47
#